data_651227f40337d5693dac637227625094
#
_entry.id   651227f40337d5693dac637227625094
#
_cell.length_a   1.000
_cell.length_b   1.000
_cell.length_c   1.000
_cell.angle_alpha   90.00
_cell.angle_beta   90.00
_cell.angle_gamma   90.00
#
_symmetry.space_group_name_H-M   'P 1'
#
loop_
_entity.id
_entity.type
_entity.pdbx_description
1 polymer ?
#
loop_
_entity_poly.entity_id
_entity_poly.type
_entity_poly.pdbx_seq_one_letter_code
_entity_poly.pdbx_strand_id
1 'polypeptide(L)'
;MVQTNTIEFTRYQQLQNELRYALNNTEKKELKQWAKRTALVFPKVTVRRAKNIVGFIGITAIGTAAESKKFIKAGLERKLYSHAKQRADDLSVFTLESYQNIKELSKTIKNMLIVNPKKTGIQMFLAFMGFNLGGGGLDADGGIPDLDLLVSIGNHRSILTHSVLPMIIIEGVCISIIGLVNTVHNNLPPGHDQIWNDIKCNNKTVLESFSTGMSLGLAYHLGVDGTLQGDGTYKDLPFSMPKFGHQLIAVLNSLTELIDITRSKVLKSKCVRKFQSK
;
A
#
# COMPACT_ATOMS: atom_id res chain seq x y z
N MET A 1 -16.92 39.83 -10.47
CA MET A 1 -16.82 38.64 -9.57
C MET A 1 -18.08 37.76 -9.52
N VAL A 2 -19.23 38.14 -10.09
CA VAL A 2 -20.50 37.38 -10.01
C VAL A 2 -20.66 36.31 -11.10
N GLN A 3 -19.92 36.38 -12.22
CA GLN A 3 -20.08 35.43 -13.33
C GLN A 3 -19.41 34.04 -13.10
N THR A 4 -18.36 33.97 -12.31
CA THR A 4 -17.68 32.70 -12.03
C THR A 4 -18.54 31.74 -11.21
N ASN A 5 -19.26 32.21 -10.21
CA ASN A 5 -20.10 31.38 -9.35
C ASN A 5 -21.30 30.75 -10.07
N THR A 6 -21.86 31.44 -11.08
CA THR A 6 -23.02 30.95 -11.84
C THR A 6 -22.63 29.84 -12.81
N ILE A 7 -21.43 29.89 -13.40
CA ILE A 7 -20.91 28.84 -14.31
C ILE A 7 -20.53 27.57 -13.53
N GLU A 8 -19.92 27.73 -12.36
CA GLU A 8 -19.60 26.59 -11.51
C GLU A 8 -20.84 25.89 -10.97
N PHE A 9 -21.85 26.63 -10.58
CA PHE A 9 -23.11 26.04 -10.10
C PHE A 9 -23.87 25.28 -11.19
N THR A 10 -23.92 25.81 -12.42
CA THR A 10 -24.53 25.12 -13.57
C THR A 10 -23.76 23.84 -13.94
N ARG A 11 -22.43 23.86 -13.91
CA ARG A 11 -21.62 22.69 -14.16
C ARG A 11 -21.83 21.61 -13.08
N TYR A 12 -21.90 21.99 -11.82
CA TYR A 12 -22.18 21.05 -10.73
C TYR A 12 -23.55 20.37 -10.91
N GLN A 13 -24.59 21.12 -11.29
CA GLN A 13 -25.91 20.57 -11.60
C GLN A 13 -25.88 19.61 -12.80
N GLN A 14 -25.11 19.95 -13.84
CA GLN A 14 -24.90 19.06 -14.98
C GLN A 14 -24.30 17.72 -14.52
N LEU A 15 -23.19 17.76 -13.76
CA LEU A 15 -22.52 16.56 -13.25
C LEU A 15 -23.47 15.71 -12.38
N GLN A 16 -24.29 16.33 -11.53
CA GLN A 16 -25.29 15.61 -10.75
C GLN A 16 -26.34 14.92 -11.63
N ASN A 17 -26.82 15.60 -12.67
CA ASN A 17 -27.82 15.04 -13.58
C ASN A 17 -27.23 13.88 -14.41
N GLU A 18 -25.99 14.02 -14.88
CA GLU A 18 -25.26 12.94 -15.57
C GLU A 18 -25.07 11.72 -14.67
N LEU A 19 -24.68 11.92 -13.40
CA LEU A 19 -24.55 10.84 -12.44
C LEU A 19 -25.91 10.16 -12.17
N ARG A 20 -26.96 10.93 -11.95
CA ARG A 20 -28.34 10.39 -11.78
C ARG A 20 -28.78 9.60 -13.00
N TYR A 21 -28.53 10.13 -14.19
CA TYR A 21 -28.80 9.42 -15.43
C TYR A 21 -28.09 8.08 -15.48
N ALA A 22 -26.78 8.06 -15.21
CA ALA A 22 -25.98 6.84 -15.22
C ALA A 22 -26.50 5.83 -14.19
N LEU A 23 -26.81 6.26 -12.97
CA LEU A 23 -27.34 5.39 -11.92
C LEU A 23 -28.73 4.81 -12.30
N ASN A 24 -29.60 5.61 -12.89
CA ASN A 24 -30.94 5.16 -13.33
C ASN A 24 -30.86 4.18 -14.52
N ASN A 25 -29.84 4.32 -15.38
CA ASN A 25 -29.66 3.44 -16.54
C ASN A 25 -28.76 2.24 -16.23
N THR A 26 -28.17 2.16 -15.02
CA THR A 26 -27.39 1.01 -14.61
C THR A 26 -28.32 -0.18 -14.34
N GLU A 27 -28.18 -1.23 -15.11
CA GLU A 27 -29.00 -2.44 -14.98
C GLU A 27 -28.71 -3.16 -13.65
N LYS A 28 -29.77 -3.73 -13.04
CA LYS A 28 -29.61 -4.60 -11.85
C LYS A 28 -28.62 -5.74 -12.07
N LYS A 29 -28.50 -6.23 -13.30
CA LYS A 29 -27.53 -7.26 -13.71
C LYS A 29 -26.09 -6.77 -13.57
N GLU A 30 -25.80 -5.54 -13.98
CA GLU A 30 -24.46 -4.93 -13.87
C GLU A 30 -24.08 -4.73 -12.40
N LEU A 31 -24.98 -4.21 -11.57
CA LEU A 31 -24.76 -4.07 -10.12
C LEU A 31 -24.55 -5.43 -9.45
N LYS A 32 -25.32 -6.45 -9.84
CA LYS A 32 -25.13 -7.82 -9.33
C LYS A 32 -23.77 -8.39 -9.75
N GLN A 33 -23.34 -8.13 -10.97
CA GLN A 33 -22.00 -8.54 -11.45
C GLN A 33 -20.90 -7.80 -10.70
N TRP A 34 -21.05 -6.48 -10.49
CA TRP A 34 -20.11 -5.70 -9.70
C TRP A 34 -20.02 -6.23 -8.26
N ALA A 35 -21.15 -6.45 -7.58
CA ALA A 35 -21.19 -7.00 -6.23
C ALA A 35 -20.52 -8.38 -6.14
N LYS A 36 -20.78 -9.28 -7.11
CA LYS A 36 -20.11 -10.58 -7.19
C LYS A 36 -18.60 -10.45 -7.39
N ARG A 37 -18.15 -9.53 -8.25
CA ARG A 37 -16.71 -9.25 -8.44
C ARG A 37 -16.09 -8.70 -7.16
N THR A 38 -16.76 -7.78 -6.48
CA THR A 38 -16.35 -7.20 -5.19
C THR A 38 -16.16 -8.29 -4.14
N ALA A 39 -17.11 -9.21 -3.99
CA ALA A 39 -16.99 -10.32 -3.05
C ALA A 39 -15.77 -11.21 -3.33
N LEU A 40 -15.37 -11.34 -4.61
CA LEU A 40 -14.20 -12.12 -5.01
C LEU A 40 -12.87 -11.35 -4.91
N VAL A 41 -12.90 -10.03 -4.71
CA VAL A 41 -11.68 -9.20 -4.58
C VAL A 41 -10.94 -9.54 -3.28
N PHE A 42 -11.67 -9.60 -2.15
CA PHE A 42 -11.06 -9.81 -0.84
C PHE A 42 -10.27 -11.13 -0.75
N PRO A 43 -10.81 -12.29 -1.13
CA PRO A 43 -10.03 -13.53 -1.16
C PRO A 43 -8.81 -13.44 -2.08
N LYS A 44 -8.92 -12.77 -3.24
CA LYS A 44 -7.78 -12.60 -4.17
C LYS A 44 -6.67 -11.74 -3.58
N VAL A 45 -7.01 -10.64 -2.91
CA VAL A 45 -6.05 -9.78 -2.21
C VAL A 45 -5.37 -10.57 -1.10
N THR A 46 -6.13 -11.27 -0.27
CA THR A 46 -5.62 -12.11 0.82
C THR A 46 -4.65 -13.18 0.31
N VAL A 47 -5.04 -13.94 -0.71
CA VAL A 47 -4.17 -14.99 -1.29
C VAL A 47 -2.90 -14.40 -1.89
N ARG A 48 -3.00 -13.24 -2.58
CA ARG A 48 -1.82 -12.56 -3.13
C ARG A 48 -0.85 -12.16 -2.03
N ARG A 49 -1.33 -11.53 -0.95
CA ARG A 49 -0.51 -11.11 0.20
C ARG A 49 0.10 -12.32 0.91
N ALA A 50 -0.68 -13.38 1.15
CA ALA A 50 -0.18 -14.62 1.73
C ALA A 50 0.95 -15.24 0.88
N LYS A 51 0.80 -15.29 -0.44
CA LYS A 51 1.88 -15.76 -1.34
C LYS A 51 3.14 -14.90 -1.25
N ASN A 52 2.99 -13.58 -1.10
CA ASN A 52 4.13 -12.68 -0.93
C ASN A 52 4.87 -12.94 0.39
N ILE A 53 4.13 -13.15 1.49
CA ILE A 53 4.68 -13.50 2.80
C ILE A 53 5.45 -14.83 2.74
N VAL A 54 4.78 -15.87 2.26
CA VAL A 54 5.41 -17.23 2.16
C VAL A 54 6.65 -17.19 1.27
N GLY A 55 6.59 -16.47 0.14
CA GLY A 55 7.73 -16.30 -0.73
C GLY A 55 8.89 -15.56 -0.05
N PHE A 56 8.60 -14.55 0.79
CA PHE A 56 9.62 -13.84 1.54
C PHE A 56 10.25 -14.72 2.64
N ILE A 57 9.42 -15.39 3.43
CA ILE A 57 9.90 -16.32 4.47
C ILE A 57 10.81 -17.37 3.84
N GLY A 58 10.42 -17.94 2.70
CA GLY A 58 11.23 -18.92 1.99
C GLY A 58 12.60 -18.36 1.56
N ILE A 59 12.62 -17.17 0.96
CA ILE A 59 13.88 -16.52 0.54
C ILE A 59 14.75 -16.19 1.75
N THR A 60 14.15 -15.67 2.83
CA THR A 60 14.87 -15.32 4.06
C THR A 60 15.45 -16.57 4.73
N ALA A 61 14.67 -17.64 4.83
CA ALA A 61 15.13 -18.90 5.42
C ALA A 61 16.31 -19.49 4.62
N ILE A 62 16.22 -19.53 3.28
CA ILE A 62 17.31 -19.99 2.42
C ILE A 62 18.56 -19.09 2.58
N GLY A 63 18.37 -17.78 2.58
CA GLY A 63 19.46 -16.81 2.79
C GLY A 63 20.13 -16.99 4.15
N THR A 64 19.35 -17.11 5.23
CA THR A 64 19.88 -17.35 6.59
C THR A 64 20.62 -18.67 6.68
N ALA A 65 20.09 -19.75 6.11
CA ALA A 65 20.77 -21.05 6.10
C ALA A 65 22.10 -20.99 5.33
N ALA A 66 22.13 -20.31 4.19
CA ALA A 66 23.34 -20.11 3.41
C ALA A 66 24.41 -19.30 4.19
N GLU A 67 24.00 -18.23 4.87
CA GLU A 67 24.90 -17.41 5.68
C GLU A 67 25.39 -18.18 6.94
N SER A 68 24.52 -18.93 7.61
CA SER A 68 24.93 -19.79 8.75
C SER A 68 25.98 -20.82 8.33
N LYS A 69 25.81 -21.43 7.14
CA LYS A 69 26.81 -22.35 6.59
C LYS A 69 28.15 -21.65 6.33
N LYS A 70 28.15 -20.44 5.77
CA LYS A 70 29.37 -19.63 5.54
C LYS A 70 30.05 -19.27 6.86
N PHE A 71 29.27 -18.87 7.87
CA PHE A 71 29.78 -18.53 9.19
C PHE A 71 30.44 -19.73 9.88
N ILE A 72 29.76 -20.88 9.89
CA ILE A 72 30.31 -22.14 10.46
C ILE A 72 31.60 -22.51 9.73
N LYS A 73 31.60 -22.47 8.40
CA LYS A 73 32.81 -22.76 7.61
C LYS A 73 33.98 -21.84 7.98
N ALA A 74 33.69 -20.53 8.08
CA ALA A 74 34.70 -19.54 8.48
C ALA A 74 35.23 -19.79 9.89
N GLY A 75 34.38 -20.27 10.81
CA GLY A 75 34.80 -20.72 12.16
C GLY A 75 35.74 -21.90 12.12
N LEU A 76 35.40 -22.95 11.37
CA LEU A 76 36.22 -24.16 11.20
C LEU A 76 37.56 -23.85 10.55
N GLU A 77 37.60 -22.89 9.60
CA GLU A 77 38.82 -22.48 8.91
C GLU A 77 39.62 -21.38 9.68
N ARG A 78 39.18 -21.00 10.88
CA ARG A 78 39.76 -19.89 11.69
C ARG A 78 39.77 -18.53 10.96
N LYS A 79 38.81 -18.30 10.08
CA LYS A 79 38.66 -17.07 9.23
C LYS A 79 37.51 -16.19 9.66
N LEU A 80 37.05 -16.23 10.92
CA LEU A 80 35.95 -15.43 11.41
C LEU A 80 36.14 -13.94 11.21
N TYR A 81 37.38 -13.44 11.44
CA TYR A 81 37.69 -12.04 11.24
C TYR A 81 37.52 -11.59 9.77
N SER A 82 38.05 -12.40 8.84
CA SER A 82 37.92 -12.09 7.40
C SER A 82 36.46 -12.17 6.94
N HIS A 83 35.69 -13.13 7.49
CA HIS A 83 34.24 -13.19 7.21
C HIS A 83 33.48 -11.98 7.78
N ALA A 84 33.76 -11.54 9.01
CA ALA A 84 33.15 -10.36 9.61
C ALA A 84 33.52 -9.10 8.83
N LYS A 85 34.78 -8.93 8.42
CA LYS A 85 35.25 -7.83 7.58
C LYS A 85 34.49 -7.80 6.25
N GLN A 86 34.37 -8.95 5.58
CA GLN A 86 33.62 -9.03 4.31
C GLN A 86 32.17 -8.61 4.51
N ARG A 87 31.51 -8.99 5.63
CA ARG A 87 30.13 -8.55 5.93
C ARG A 87 30.04 -7.04 6.18
N ALA A 88 31.02 -6.45 6.82
CA ALA A 88 31.08 -5.00 6.99
C ALA A 88 31.24 -4.27 5.64
N ASP A 89 32.06 -4.82 4.75
CA ASP A 89 32.25 -4.29 3.39
C ASP A 89 30.93 -4.44 2.57
N ASP A 90 30.28 -5.61 2.61
CA ASP A 90 28.99 -5.86 1.97
C ASP A 90 27.91 -4.86 2.47
N LEU A 91 27.88 -4.58 3.78
CA LEU A 91 26.95 -3.62 4.37
C LEU A 91 27.22 -2.17 3.89
N SER A 92 28.52 -1.80 3.77
CA SER A 92 28.90 -0.49 3.25
C SER A 92 28.49 -0.30 1.79
N VAL A 93 28.66 -1.33 0.96
CA VAL A 93 28.19 -1.36 -0.44
C VAL A 93 26.67 -1.23 -0.50
N PHE A 94 25.94 -2.02 0.31
CA PHE A 94 24.48 -1.95 0.37
C PHE A 94 23.99 -0.54 0.77
N THR A 95 24.68 0.09 1.73
CA THR A 95 24.33 1.46 2.16
C THR A 95 24.54 2.47 1.04
N LEU A 96 25.64 2.34 0.31
CA LEU A 96 25.93 3.21 -0.84
C LEU A 96 24.94 3.02 -1.98
N GLU A 97 24.60 1.77 -2.31
CA GLU A 97 23.59 1.45 -3.32
C GLU A 97 22.19 1.98 -2.90
N SER A 98 21.83 1.85 -1.63
CA SER A 98 20.57 2.39 -1.10
C SER A 98 20.52 3.90 -1.23
N TYR A 99 21.61 4.61 -0.92
CA TYR A 99 21.71 6.06 -1.13
C TYR A 99 21.57 6.45 -2.61
N GLN A 100 22.24 5.73 -3.52
CA GLN A 100 22.13 5.95 -4.96
C GLN A 100 20.70 5.73 -5.45
N ASN A 101 20.03 4.66 -4.99
CA ASN A 101 18.63 4.38 -5.32
C ASN A 101 17.67 5.49 -4.85
N ILE A 102 17.89 6.06 -3.65
CA ILE A 102 17.12 7.20 -3.16
C ILE A 102 17.35 8.43 -4.03
N LYS A 103 18.58 8.70 -4.42
CA LYS A 103 18.95 9.81 -5.31
C LYS A 103 18.28 9.67 -6.68
N GLU A 104 18.31 8.48 -7.28
CA GLU A 104 17.63 8.22 -8.56
C GLU A 104 16.11 8.30 -8.45
N LEU A 105 15.52 7.85 -7.34
CA LEU A 105 14.09 8.03 -7.06
C LEU A 105 13.74 9.52 -6.99
N SER A 106 14.55 10.32 -6.30
CA SER A 106 14.34 11.78 -6.19
C SER A 106 14.39 12.46 -7.55
N LYS A 107 15.35 12.09 -8.41
CA LYS A 107 15.43 12.59 -9.79
C LYS A 107 14.18 12.17 -10.60
N THR A 108 13.73 10.94 -10.45
CA THR A 108 12.54 10.43 -11.13
C THR A 108 11.31 11.23 -10.74
N ILE A 109 11.10 11.46 -9.44
CA ILE A 109 9.98 12.29 -8.93
C ILE A 109 10.07 13.71 -9.48
N LYS A 110 11.28 14.33 -9.46
CA LYS A 110 11.49 15.65 -10.03
C LYS A 110 11.11 15.70 -11.52
N ASN A 111 11.55 14.73 -12.31
CA ASN A 111 11.23 14.64 -13.73
C ASN A 111 9.72 14.46 -13.95
N MET A 112 9.05 13.62 -13.16
CA MET A 112 7.60 13.43 -13.23
C MET A 112 6.84 14.74 -12.92
N LEU A 113 7.32 15.51 -11.94
CA LEU A 113 6.76 16.84 -11.60
C LEU A 113 6.93 17.84 -12.75
N ILE A 114 8.07 17.79 -13.45
CA ILE A 114 8.32 18.68 -14.61
C ILE A 114 7.42 18.29 -15.80
N VAL A 115 7.32 16.99 -16.10
CA VAL A 115 6.59 16.49 -17.28
C VAL A 115 5.07 16.59 -17.09
N ASN A 116 4.57 16.26 -15.90
CA ASN A 116 3.13 16.30 -15.61
C ASN A 116 2.88 16.72 -14.15
N PRO A 117 3.02 18.02 -13.84
CA PRO A 117 2.96 18.53 -12.46
C PRO A 117 1.62 18.25 -11.79
N LYS A 118 0.50 18.44 -12.51
CA LYS A 118 -0.85 18.22 -11.97
C LYS A 118 -1.06 16.76 -11.56
N LYS A 119 -0.77 15.82 -12.46
CA LYS A 119 -0.95 14.38 -12.17
C LYS A 119 -0.03 13.91 -11.05
N THR A 120 1.23 14.28 -11.13
CA THR A 120 2.24 13.89 -10.12
C THR A 120 1.93 14.50 -8.76
N GLY A 121 1.52 15.78 -8.72
CA GLY A 121 1.10 16.45 -7.50
C GLY A 121 -0.10 15.75 -6.83
N ILE A 122 -1.12 15.39 -7.60
CA ILE A 122 -2.27 14.61 -7.08
C ILE A 122 -1.82 13.25 -6.55
N GLN A 123 -0.96 12.53 -7.26
CA GLN A 123 -0.46 11.23 -6.81
C GLN A 123 0.34 11.34 -5.51
N MET A 124 1.21 12.34 -5.39
CA MET A 124 2.00 12.59 -4.17
C MET A 124 1.10 12.97 -3.00
N PHE A 125 0.12 13.87 -3.24
CA PHE A 125 -0.84 14.27 -2.23
C PHE A 125 -1.65 13.07 -1.71
N LEU A 126 -2.13 12.21 -2.61
CA LEU A 126 -2.89 11.02 -2.23
C LEU A 126 -2.04 9.98 -1.51
N ALA A 127 -0.78 9.80 -1.93
CA ALA A 127 0.17 8.95 -1.21
C ALA A 127 0.45 9.49 0.20
N PHE A 128 0.61 10.80 0.35
CA PHE A 128 0.78 11.44 1.64
C PHE A 128 -0.46 11.30 2.53
N MET A 129 -1.65 11.53 1.97
CA MET A 129 -2.92 11.30 2.69
C MET A 129 -3.05 9.84 3.14
N GLY A 130 -2.74 8.89 2.23
CA GLY A 130 -2.74 7.47 2.57
C GLY A 130 -1.74 7.15 3.70
N PHE A 131 -0.53 7.70 3.64
CA PHE A 131 0.50 7.50 4.67
C PHE A 131 0.01 7.95 6.05
N ASN A 132 -0.58 9.14 6.14
CA ASN A 132 -1.12 9.65 7.41
C ASN A 132 -2.29 8.80 7.91
N LEU A 133 -3.18 8.36 7.03
CA LEU A 133 -4.29 7.48 7.44
C LEU A 133 -3.81 6.08 7.85
N GLY A 134 -2.77 5.56 7.20
CA GLY A 134 -2.22 4.24 7.50
C GLY A 134 -1.34 4.19 8.73
N GLY A 135 -0.65 5.28 9.06
CA GLY A 135 0.38 5.29 10.10
C GLY A 135 0.28 6.39 11.13
N GLY A 136 -0.72 7.27 11.06
CA GLY A 136 -0.88 8.38 12.02
C GLY A 136 0.08 9.55 11.80
N GLY A 137 0.92 9.50 10.77
CA GLY A 137 1.91 10.55 10.50
C GLY A 137 3.35 10.09 10.79
N LEU A 138 4.25 11.06 10.98
CA LEU A 138 5.67 10.78 11.22
C LEU A 138 5.99 10.39 12.67
N ASP A 139 5.12 10.72 13.60
CA ASP A 139 5.20 10.32 15.01
C ASP A 139 4.65 8.93 15.27
N ALA A 140 4.01 8.32 14.25
CA ALA A 140 3.33 7.03 14.35
C ALA A 140 2.25 7.02 15.47
N ASP A 141 1.57 8.16 15.68
CA ASP A 141 0.49 8.30 16.64
C ASP A 141 -0.82 8.57 15.88
N GLY A 142 -1.82 7.72 16.07
CA GLY A 142 -3.09 7.78 15.36
C GLY A 142 -3.15 6.93 14.10
N GLY A 143 -4.01 7.33 13.15
CA GLY A 143 -4.28 6.56 11.94
C GLY A 143 -5.19 5.36 12.17
N ILE A 144 -5.22 4.44 11.19
CA ILE A 144 -6.07 3.24 11.27
C ILE A 144 -5.66 2.29 12.41
N PRO A 145 -4.35 2.08 12.69
CA PRO A 145 -3.98 1.23 13.81
C PRO A 145 -4.63 1.66 15.11
N ASP A 146 -4.65 2.95 15.39
CA ASP A 146 -5.17 3.49 16.65
C ASP A 146 -6.69 3.71 16.68
N LEU A 147 -7.42 3.31 15.65
CA LEU A 147 -8.89 3.34 15.68
C LEU A 147 -9.50 2.46 16.78
N ASP A 148 -8.77 1.48 17.28
CA ASP A 148 -9.20 0.66 18.41
C ASP A 148 -9.29 1.45 19.72
N LEU A 149 -8.58 2.57 19.86
CA LEU A 149 -8.72 3.51 20.96
C LEU A 149 -10.13 4.12 21.05
N LEU A 150 -10.84 4.25 19.93
CA LEU A 150 -12.22 4.72 19.88
C LEU A 150 -13.19 3.73 20.57
N VAL A 151 -12.84 2.45 20.60
CA VAL A 151 -13.64 1.42 21.26
C VAL A 151 -13.32 1.34 22.74
N SER A 152 -12.04 1.25 23.11
CA SER A 152 -11.59 1.25 24.50
C SER A 152 -10.06 1.29 24.56
N ILE A 153 -9.51 2.03 25.52
CA ILE A 153 -8.06 2.03 25.83
C ILE A 153 -7.57 0.61 26.18
N GLY A 154 -8.44 -0.22 26.75
CA GLY A 154 -8.12 -1.62 27.07
C GLY A 154 -7.89 -2.51 25.85
N ASN A 155 -8.44 -2.13 24.67
CA ASN A 155 -8.31 -2.86 23.42
C ASN A 155 -7.24 -2.28 22.49
N HIS A 156 -6.51 -1.28 22.92
CA HIS A 156 -5.41 -0.69 22.16
C HIS A 156 -4.41 -1.77 21.72
N ARG A 157 -4.04 -1.72 20.44
CA ARG A 157 -3.21 -2.73 19.77
C ARG A 157 -3.90 -4.07 19.54
N SER A 158 -5.15 -3.98 19.08
CA SER A 158 -5.89 -5.13 18.55
C SER A 158 -5.22 -5.69 17.28
N ILE A 159 -5.21 -7.00 17.10
CA ILE A 159 -4.73 -7.63 15.86
C ILE A 159 -5.57 -7.19 14.65
N LEU A 160 -6.81 -6.78 14.86
CA LEU A 160 -7.68 -6.29 13.80
C LEU A 160 -7.16 -5.00 13.16
N THR A 161 -6.62 -4.09 13.97
CA THR A 161 -6.12 -2.78 13.52
C THR A 161 -4.61 -2.74 13.34
N HIS A 162 -3.85 -3.47 14.18
CA HIS A 162 -2.39 -3.53 14.18
C HIS A 162 -1.83 -4.72 13.38
N SER A 163 -2.47 -5.07 12.27
CA SER A 163 -2.00 -6.11 11.36
C SER A 163 -2.16 -5.70 9.90
N VAL A 164 -1.89 -6.61 8.97
CA VAL A 164 -2.15 -6.41 7.54
C VAL A 164 -3.64 -6.43 7.17
N LEU A 165 -4.55 -6.76 8.09
CA LEU A 165 -5.99 -6.89 7.83
C LEU A 165 -6.62 -5.57 7.35
N PRO A 166 -6.35 -4.40 7.97
CA PRO A 166 -6.88 -3.13 7.47
C PRO A 166 -6.54 -2.89 6.00
N MET A 167 -5.31 -3.20 5.61
CA MET A 167 -4.88 -3.00 4.21
C MET A 167 -5.54 -3.97 3.24
N ILE A 168 -5.82 -5.20 3.65
CA ILE A 168 -6.61 -6.14 2.83
C ILE A 168 -7.99 -5.57 2.56
N ILE A 169 -8.64 -5.03 3.59
CA ILE A 169 -9.97 -4.43 3.49
C ILE A 169 -9.93 -3.22 2.57
N ILE A 170 -9.04 -2.28 2.81
CA ILE A 170 -8.97 -1.01 2.07
C ILE A 170 -8.59 -1.24 0.62
N GLU A 171 -7.63 -2.10 0.35
CA GLU A 171 -7.28 -2.45 -1.02
C GLU A 171 -8.46 -3.09 -1.74
N GLY A 172 -9.19 -3.99 -1.07
CA GLY A 172 -10.41 -4.59 -1.60
C GLY A 172 -11.48 -3.53 -1.92
N VAL A 173 -11.68 -2.57 -1.03
CA VAL A 173 -12.59 -1.42 -1.23
C VAL A 173 -12.13 -0.55 -2.40
N CYS A 174 -10.85 -0.20 -2.48
CA CYS A 174 -10.30 0.59 -3.58
C CYS A 174 -10.53 -0.07 -4.94
N ILE A 175 -10.23 -1.37 -5.06
CA ILE A 175 -10.48 -2.14 -6.30
C ILE A 175 -11.96 -2.17 -6.64
N SER A 176 -12.83 -2.28 -5.64
CA SER A 176 -14.29 -2.30 -5.82
C SER A 176 -14.82 -0.95 -6.29
N ILE A 177 -14.28 0.16 -5.76
CA ILE A 177 -14.60 1.53 -6.20
C ILE A 177 -14.20 1.72 -7.67
N ILE A 178 -13.02 1.25 -8.09
CA ILE A 178 -12.60 1.29 -9.51
C ILE A 178 -13.65 0.57 -10.38
N GLY A 179 -14.09 -0.61 -9.95
CA GLY A 179 -15.14 -1.36 -10.65
C GLY A 179 -16.45 -0.59 -10.75
N LEU A 180 -16.87 0.08 -9.67
CA LEU A 180 -18.10 0.88 -9.65
C LEU A 180 -18.00 2.11 -10.56
N VAL A 181 -16.88 2.84 -10.50
CA VAL A 181 -16.61 3.98 -11.38
C VAL A 181 -16.69 3.58 -12.85
N ASN A 182 -16.13 2.43 -13.21
CA ASN A 182 -16.22 1.93 -14.58
C ASN A 182 -17.65 1.57 -14.97
N THR A 183 -18.45 0.97 -14.08
CA THR A 183 -19.86 0.66 -14.33
C THR A 183 -20.67 1.94 -14.54
N VAL A 184 -20.52 2.92 -13.65
CA VAL A 184 -21.20 4.22 -13.76
C VAL A 184 -20.81 4.92 -15.07
N HIS A 185 -19.51 4.98 -15.39
CA HIS A 185 -19.04 5.65 -16.60
C HIS A 185 -19.62 5.03 -17.88
N ASN A 186 -19.78 3.71 -17.94
CA ASN A 186 -20.32 3.03 -19.11
C ASN A 186 -21.81 3.35 -19.36
N ASN A 187 -22.51 3.87 -18.35
CA ASN A 187 -23.91 4.22 -18.39
C ASN A 187 -24.16 5.75 -18.41
N LEU A 188 -23.11 6.57 -18.58
CA LEU A 188 -23.25 8.03 -18.73
C LEU A 188 -23.95 8.40 -20.05
N PRO A 189 -24.65 9.56 -20.09
CA PRO A 189 -25.29 10.03 -21.31
C PRO A 189 -24.25 10.37 -22.39
N PRO A 190 -24.61 10.24 -23.68
CA PRO A 190 -23.76 10.75 -24.77
C PRO A 190 -23.44 12.24 -24.57
N GLY A 191 -22.17 12.63 -24.76
CA GLY A 191 -21.74 14.02 -24.59
C GLY A 191 -21.57 14.49 -23.15
N HIS A 192 -21.45 13.55 -22.18
CA HIS A 192 -21.17 13.86 -20.79
C HIS A 192 -19.89 14.70 -20.59
N ASP A 193 -19.80 15.40 -19.46
CA ASP A 193 -18.64 16.23 -19.12
C ASP A 193 -17.33 15.42 -19.12
N GLN A 194 -16.26 16.04 -19.65
CA GLN A 194 -14.94 15.44 -19.75
C GLN A 194 -14.38 14.93 -18.41
N ILE A 195 -14.82 15.50 -17.28
CA ILE A 195 -14.38 15.11 -15.94
C ILE A 195 -14.61 13.60 -15.67
N TRP A 196 -15.68 13.02 -16.25
CA TRP A 196 -15.97 11.59 -16.08
C TRP A 196 -14.93 10.70 -16.79
N ASN A 197 -14.46 11.13 -17.97
CA ASN A 197 -13.38 10.47 -18.67
C ASN A 197 -12.07 10.57 -17.88
N ASP A 198 -11.79 11.76 -17.32
CA ASP A 198 -10.61 11.99 -16.50
C ASP A 198 -10.62 11.12 -15.23
N ILE A 199 -11.78 11.00 -14.57
CA ILE A 199 -11.98 10.11 -13.42
C ILE A 199 -11.72 8.66 -13.83
N LYS A 200 -12.34 8.17 -14.92
CA LYS A 200 -12.13 6.79 -15.39
C LYS A 200 -10.67 6.51 -15.75
N CYS A 201 -10.02 7.42 -16.47
CA CYS A 201 -8.63 7.24 -16.89
C CYS A 201 -7.63 7.25 -15.73
N ASN A 202 -7.92 8.02 -14.68
CA ASN A 202 -6.99 8.20 -13.57
C ASN A 202 -7.36 7.39 -12.31
N ASN A 203 -8.57 6.83 -12.19
CA ASN A 203 -9.07 6.18 -10.98
C ASN A 203 -8.09 5.12 -10.44
N LYS A 204 -7.56 4.28 -11.31
CA LYS A 204 -6.60 3.24 -10.93
C LYS A 204 -5.32 3.84 -10.34
N THR A 205 -4.74 4.83 -11.01
CA THR A 205 -3.48 5.46 -10.58
C THR A 205 -3.65 6.21 -9.26
N VAL A 206 -4.79 6.89 -9.11
CA VAL A 206 -5.19 7.62 -7.90
C VAL A 206 -5.30 6.66 -6.71
N LEU A 207 -6.06 5.59 -6.85
CA LEU A 207 -6.26 4.62 -5.78
C LEU A 207 -5.01 3.79 -5.49
N GLU A 208 -4.16 3.52 -6.50
CA GLU A 208 -2.86 2.88 -6.28
C GLU A 208 -1.89 3.78 -5.50
N SER A 209 -1.88 5.09 -5.77
CA SER A 209 -1.04 6.03 -5.01
C SER A 209 -1.49 6.11 -3.56
N PHE A 210 -2.79 6.24 -3.33
CA PHE A 210 -3.38 6.27 -2.00
C PHE A 210 -3.08 4.98 -1.21
N SER A 211 -3.36 3.81 -1.80
CA SER A 211 -3.14 2.53 -1.13
C SER A 211 -1.65 2.22 -0.89
N THR A 212 -0.76 2.69 -1.78
CA THR A 212 0.70 2.58 -1.56
C THR A 212 1.13 3.44 -0.36
N GLY A 213 0.66 4.67 -0.29
CA GLY A 213 0.94 5.54 0.86
C GLY A 213 0.45 4.91 2.15
N MET A 214 -0.76 4.38 2.14
CA MET A 214 -1.38 3.75 3.30
C MET A 214 -0.64 2.49 3.78
N SER A 215 -0.22 1.63 2.85
CA SER A 215 0.64 0.48 3.21
C SER A 215 1.99 0.92 3.79
N LEU A 216 2.58 2.00 3.27
CA LEU A 216 3.81 2.57 3.83
C LEU A 216 3.60 3.12 5.24
N GLY A 217 2.49 3.84 5.46
CA GLY A 217 2.14 4.37 6.78
C GLY A 217 1.92 3.26 7.80
N LEU A 218 1.12 2.25 7.44
CA LEU A 218 0.90 1.09 8.29
C LEU A 218 2.19 0.32 8.58
N ALA A 219 3.05 0.10 7.56
CA ALA A 219 4.34 -0.54 7.77
C ALA A 219 5.23 0.26 8.72
N TYR A 220 5.23 1.59 8.59
CA TYR A 220 5.96 2.49 9.47
C TYR A 220 5.45 2.39 10.93
N HIS A 221 4.15 2.54 11.14
CA HIS A 221 3.52 2.45 12.47
C HIS A 221 3.83 1.11 13.15
N LEU A 222 3.56 -0.01 12.49
CA LEU A 222 3.83 -1.34 13.02
C LEU A 222 5.33 -1.60 13.25
N GLY A 223 6.20 -1.01 12.44
CA GLY A 223 7.64 -1.05 12.62
C GLY A 223 8.09 -0.31 13.88
N VAL A 224 7.54 0.86 14.15
CA VAL A 224 7.79 1.67 15.36
C VAL A 224 7.29 0.91 16.60
N ASP A 225 6.06 0.40 16.54
CA ASP A 225 5.48 -0.39 17.65
C ASP A 225 6.31 -1.63 17.97
N GLY A 226 6.74 -2.35 16.93
CA GLY A 226 7.53 -3.58 17.12
C GLY A 226 8.96 -3.35 17.60
N THR A 227 9.53 -2.15 17.36
CA THR A 227 10.96 -1.90 17.66
C THR A 227 11.18 -0.89 18.79
N LEU A 228 10.46 0.24 18.78
CA LEU A 228 10.72 1.36 19.68
C LEU A 228 9.76 1.42 20.87
N GLN A 229 8.49 1.09 20.68
CA GLN A 229 7.50 1.12 21.73
C GLN A 229 7.42 -0.25 22.41
N GLY A 230 8.15 -0.40 23.51
CA GLY A 230 8.32 -1.66 24.22
C GLY A 230 7.09 -2.33 24.83
N ASP A 231 5.89 -1.72 24.73
CA ASP A 231 4.64 -2.20 25.35
C ASP A 231 3.65 -2.82 24.33
N GLY A 232 4.11 -3.06 23.10
CA GLY A 232 3.32 -3.60 22.01
C GLY A 232 2.82 -5.00 22.28
N THR A 233 1.65 -5.12 22.88
CA THR A 233 1.03 -6.41 23.15
C THR A 233 -0.31 -6.49 22.46
N TYR A 234 -0.48 -7.45 21.54
CA TYR A 234 -1.80 -7.79 21.03
C TYR A 234 -2.63 -8.38 22.16
N LYS A 235 -3.56 -7.60 22.70
CA LYS A 235 -4.36 -7.97 23.88
C LYS A 235 -5.51 -8.90 23.56
N ASP A 236 -5.92 -8.94 22.31
CA ASP A 236 -7.03 -9.74 21.79
C ASP A 236 -6.62 -11.14 21.28
N LEU A 237 -5.35 -11.52 21.44
CA LEU A 237 -4.96 -12.89 21.14
C LEU A 237 -5.49 -13.86 22.22
N PRO A 238 -6.03 -15.04 21.82
CA PRO A 238 -6.65 -15.99 22.75
C PRO A 238 -5.63 -16.77 23.60
N PHE A 239 -4.34 -16.43 23.53
CA PHE A 239 -3.26 -17.07 24.25
C PHE A 239 -2.23 -16.05 24.73
N SER A 240 -1.62 -16.30 25.89
CA SER A 240 -0.56 -15.45 26.40
C SER A 240 0.73 -15.69 25.61
N MET A 241 1.38 -14.60 25.20
CA MET A 241 2.62 -14.62 24.46
C MET A 241 3.65 -13.71 25.13
N PRO A 242 4.93 -14.07 25.16
CA PRO A 242 5.96 -13.19 25.69
C PRO A 242 6.08 -11.92 24.84
N LYS A 243 6.53 -10.81 25.43
CA LYS A 243 6.71 -9.52 24.79
C LYS A 243 7.41 -9.62 23.43
N PHE A 244 8.50 -10.41 23.35
CA PHE A 244 9.21 -10.66 22.10
C PHE A 244 8.30 -11.24 21.00
N GLY A 245 7.37 -12.11 21.35
CA GLY A 245 6.43 -12.68 20.38
C GLY A 245 5.51 -11.61 19.78
N HIS A 246 5.00 -10.71 20.59
CA HIS A 246 4.18 -9.59 20.14
C HIS A 246 4.97 -8.63 19.23
N GLN A 247 6.20 -8.28 19.62
CA GLN A 247 7.08 -7.45 18.80
C GLN A 247 7.40 -8.12 17.46
N LEU A 248 7.64 -9.41 17.46
CA LEU A 248 7.91 -10.18 16.24
C LEU A 248 6.69 -10.15 15.29
N ILE A 249 5.48 -10.30 15.80
CA ILE A 249 4.25 -10.19 15.00
C ILE A 249 4.14 -8.80 14.37
N ALA A 250 4.36 -7.72 15.13
CA ALA A 250 4.30 -6.36 14.61
C ALA A 250 5.34 -6.13 13.50
N VAL A 251 6.58 -6.53 13.72
CA VAL A 251 7.65 -6.43 12.72
C VAL A 251 7.35 -7.27 11.48
N LEU A 252 6.83 -8.49 11.63
CA LEU A 252 6.45 -9.33 10.48
C LEU A 252 5.30 -8.72 9.68
N ASN A 253 4.31 -8.12 10.33
CA ASN A 253 3.25 -7.38 9.64
C ASN A 253 3.80 -6.15 8.89
N SER A 254 4.67 -5.37 9.52
CA SER A 254 5.37 -4.25 8.88
C SER A 254 6.13 -4.69 7.63
N LEU A 255 6.96 -5.72 7.75
CA LEU A 255 7.71 -6.28 6.62
C LEU A 255 6.78 -6.80 5.50
N THR A 256 5.65 -7.37 5.86
CA THR A 256 4.66 -7.85 4.89
C THR A 256 4.14 -6.71 4.02
N GLU A 257 3.80 -5.56 4.62
CA GLU A 257 3.36 -4.38 3.87
C GLU A 257 4.46 -3.85 2.94
N LEU A 258 5.70 -3.75 3.41
CA LEU A 258 6.84 -3.32 2.59
C LEU A 258 7.09 -4.25 1.40
N ILE A 259 6.97 -5.56 1.61
CA ILE A 259 7.16 -6.55 0.55
C ILE A 259 6.05 -6.45 -0.49
N ASP A 260 4.79 -6.29 -0.07
CA ASP A 260 3.68 -6.18 -0.99
C ASP A 260 3.83 -4.95 -1.90
N ILE A 261 4.26 -3.81 -1.35
CA ILE A 261 4.56 -2.59 -2.11
C ILE A 261 5.68 -2.83 -3.13
N THR A 262 6.78 -3.42 -2.71
CA THR A 262 7.96 -3.62 -3.58
C THR A 262 7.69 -4.60 -4.69
N ARG A 263 7.06 -5.74 -4.40
CA ARG A 263 6.71 -6.76 -5.41
C ARG A 263 5.64 -6.30 -6.38
N SER A 264 4.67 -5.52 -5.95
CA SER A 264 3.65 -4.98 -6.85
C SER A 264 4.27 -4.08 -7.93
N LYS A 265 5.29 -3.30 -7.59
CA LYS A 265 6.04 -2.46 -8.55
C LYS A 265 6.91 -3.27 -9.51
N VAL A 266 7.58 -4.32 -9.03
CA VAL A 266 8.42 -5.20 -9.88
C VAL A 266 7.57 -5.95 -10.92
N LEU A 267 6.40 -6.45 -10.54
CA LEU A 267 5.48 -7.10 -11.48
C LEU A 267 4.96 -6.13 -12.55
N LYS A 268 4.65 -4.89 -12.18
CA LYS A 268 4.22 -3.84 -13.12
C LYS A 268 5.34 -3.47 -14.11
N SER A 269 6.59 -3.40 -13.67
CA SER A 269 7.71 -3.07 -14.56
C SER A 269 7.94 -4.15 -15.63
N LYS A 270 7.73 -5.42 -15.31
CA LYS A 270 7.80 -6.53 -16.28
C LYS A 270 6.64 -6.54 -17.26
N CYS A 271 5.41 -6.23 -16.82
CA CYS A 271 4.25 -6.09 -17.71
C CYS A 271 4.41 -4.92 -18.67
N VAL A 272 4.87 -3.76 -18.21
CA VAL A 272 5.07 -2.57 -19.03
C VAL A 272 6.14 -2.83 -20.12
N ARG A 273 7.24 -3.52 -19.81
CA ARG A 273 8.26 -3.87 -20.81
C ARG A 273 7.74 -4.82 -21.88
N LYS A 274 6.80 -5.70 -21.56
CA LYS A 274 6.20 -6.63 -22.53
C LYS A 274 5.21 -5.94 -23.47
N PHE A 275 4.65 -4.80 -23.10
CA PHE A 275 3.77 -3.97 -23.94
C PHE A 275 4.53 -2.97 -24.80
N GLN A 276 5.77 -2.59 -24.44
CA GLN A 276 6.62 -1.70 -25.23
C GLN A 276 7.47 -2.44 -26.28
N SER A 277 7.50 -3.77 -26.22
CA SER A 277 8.24 -4.62 -27.17
C SER A 277 7.35 -5.27 -28.26
N LYS A 278 6.11 -4.84 -28.39
CA LYS A 278 5.20 -5.10 -29.51
C LYS A 278 4.80 -3.79 -30.19
#